data_afc5c1a2df10f905eb45cfdb857fd1b5
#
_entry.id   afc5c1a2df10f905eb45cfdb857fd1b5
#
_cell.length_a   1.000
_cell.length_b   1.000
_cell.length_c   1.000
_cell.angle_alpha   90.00
_cell.angle_beta   90.00
_cell.angle_gamma   90.00
#
_symmetry.space_group_name_H-M   'P 1'
#
loop_
_entity.id
_entity.type
_entity.pdbx_description
1 polymer ?
#
loop_
_entity_poly.entity_id
_entity_poly.type
_entity_poly.pdbx_seq_one_letter_code
_entity_poly.pdbx_strand_id
1 'polypeptide(L)'
;ELIGQGKCIKENVETAGGTEAAEPADKKRTRLIYLSPIGRPFTQEVAKELSQEEDLIFLCGHYEGIDERALELEADDYISLGDFVLTGGELPAICIMDAVARLVPGVLSNDESASDESFEGNTLEYPQYTRPEKFMGMTVPDVLLSGHHANIKQWRREQSLIRTRERRPDLFEKVELDKKDKKFLKSLEEKES
;
A
#
# COMPACT_ATOMS: atom_id res chain seq x y z
N GLU A 1 16.08 -28.75 -15.38
CA GLU A 1 15.41 -29.19 -16.64
C GLU A 1 14.23 -28.31 -17.06
N LEU A 2 13.94 -27.21 -16.37
CA LEU A 2 12.92 -26.24 -16.79
C LEU A 2 13.49 -25.05 -17.59
N ILE A 3 14.80 -25.00 -17.79
CA ILE A 3 15.50 -23.91 -18.50
C ILE A 3 15.54 -24.12 -20.03
N GLY A 4 15.01 -25.23 -20.53
CA GLY A 4 15.20 -25.63 -21.94
C GLY A 4 14.13 -25.21 -22.95
N GLN A 5 13.02 -24.59 -22.57
CA GLN A 5 11.95 -24.16 -23.49
C GLN A 5 11.26 -22.85 -23.14
N GLY A 6 11.86 -21.99 -22.30
CA GLY A 6 11.34 -20.65 -22.04
C GLY A 6 11.62 -19.74 -23.23
N LYS A 7 10.60 -19.40 -24.01
CA LYS A 7 10.65 -18.22 -24.86
C LYS A 7 10.91 -17.02 -23.99
N CYS A 8 12.03 -16.34 -24.22
CA CYS A 8 12.34 -15.06 -23.59
C CYS A 8 11.15 -14.10 -23.77
N ILE A 9 10.58 -13.62 -22.66
CA ILE A 9 9.44 -12.70 -22.70
C ILE A 9 9.83 -11.36 -23.35
N LYS A 10 11.14 -11.10 -23.48
CA LYS A 10 11.70 -9.87 -24.06
C LYS A 10 11.93 -9.91 -25.59
N GLU A 11 11.72 -11.06 -26.27
CA GLU A 11 12.01 -11.19 -27.72
C GLU A 11 11.05 -10.46 -28.68
N ASN A 12 10.07 -9.70 -28.20
CA ASN A 12 9.17 -8.95 -29.09
C ASN A 12 9.53 -7.46 -29.28
N VAL A 13 10.76 -7.01 -28.94
CA VAL A 13 11.11 -5.58 -29.01
C VAL A 13 12.26 -5.25 -29.97
N GLU A 14 12.81 -6.17 -30.73
CA GLU A 14 13.86 -5.79 -31.70
C GLU A 14 13.51 -6.21 -33.13
N THR A 15 12.87 -5.30 -33.84
CA THR A 15 13.18 -5.00 -35.27
C THR A 15 12.33 -3.79 -35.73
N ALA A 16 12.79 -2.56 -35.54
CA ALA A 16 12.62 -1.46 -36.48
C ALA A 16 13.51 -0.30 -36.06
N GLY A 17 14.49 -0.01 -36.89
CA GLY A 17 15.42 1.08 -36.66
C GLY A 17 14.78 2.45 -36.74
N GLY A 18 15.35 3.35 -35.95
CA GLY A 18 15.42 4.78 -36.24
C GLY A 18 14.27 5.64 -35.78
N THR A 19 14.64 6.58 -34.95
CA THR A 19 14.02 7.79 -34.41
C THR A 19 13.51 7.67 -32.98
N GLU A 20 14.16 8.45 -32.09
CA GLU A 20 13.67 8.76 -30.74
C GLU A 20 12.26 9.35 -30.85
N ALA A 21 11.26 8.49 -30.75
CA ALA A 21 9.91 8.91 -30.44
C ALA A 21 9.70 8.62 -28.94
N ALA A 22 9.37 9.66 -28.18
CA ALA A 22 8.91 9.53 -26.80
C ALA A 22 7.91 8.36 -26.74
N GLU A 23 8.20 7.35 -25.90
CA GLU A 23 7.26 6.27 -25.67
C GLU A 23 5.92 6.87 -25.19
N PRO A 24 4.78 6.43 -25.74
CA PRO A 24 3.49 6.86 -25.23
C PRO A 24 3.35 6.37 -23.79
N ALA A 25 3.11 7.30 -22.87
CA ALA A 25 3.02 7.10 -21.41
C ALA A 25 1.82 6.27 -20.94
N ASP A 26 1.30 5.32 -21.75
CA ASP A 26 0.03 4.64 -21.45
C ASP A 26 -0.01 3.17 -21.94
N LYS A 27 1.10 2.46 -21.92
CA LYS A 27 1.08 1.01 -22.16
C LYS A 27 1.19 0.31 -20.82
N LYS A 28 0.05 -0.12 -20.28
CA LYS A 28 0.01 -1.14 -19.23
C LYS A 28 0.92 -2.30 -19.65
N ARG A 29 1.79 -2.74 -18.78
CA ARG A 29 2.73 -3.80 -19.09
C ARG A 29 2.71 -4.89 -18.03
N THR A 30 3.08 -6.07 -18.44
CA THR A 30 3.33 -7.19 -17.53
C THR A 30 4.63 -6.93 -16.76
N ARG A 31 4.60 -7.12 -15.43
CA ARG A 31 5.76 -6.94 -14.56
C ARG A 31 6.09 -8.21 -13.81
N LEU A 32 7.31 -8.72 -13.98
CA LEU A 32 7.82 -9.89 -13.27
C LEU A 32 8.56 -9.47 -12.01
N ILE A 33 8.04 -9.89 -10.86
CA ILE A 33 8.51 -9.49 -9.54
C ILE A 33 9.08 -10.69 -8.80
N TYR A 34 10.37 -10.62 -8.43
CA TYR A 34 10.99 -11.62 -7.55
C TYR A 34 10.80 -11.24 -6.08
N LEU A 35 10.25 -12.17 -5.30
CA LEU A 35 10.01 -11.99 -3.88
C LEU A 35 11.19 -12.48 -3.06
N SER A 36 11.92 -11.52 -2.49
CA SER A 36 13.18 -11.81 -1.79
C SER A 36 13.48 -10.74 -0.73
N PRO A 37 14.16 -11.10 0.38
CA PRO A 37 14.64 -10.11 1.36
C PRO A 37 15.57 -9.03 0.80
N ILE A 38 16.21 -9.26 -0.35
CA ILE A 38 17.08 -8.27 -1.00
C ILE A 38 16.31 -7.17 -1.72
N GLY A 39 14.98 -7.33 -1.90
CA GLY A 39 14.13 -6.39 -2.61
C GLY A 39 13.83 -5.13 -1.82
N ARG A 40 13.28 -4.13 -2.52
CA ARG A 40 12.75 -2.93 -1.88
C ARG A 40 11.57 -3.28 -0.97
N PRO A 41 11.40 -2.61 0.19
CA PRO A 41 10.27 -2.87 1.07
C PRO A 41 8.92 -2.61 0.39
N PHE A 42 7.97 -3.52 0.57
CA PHE A 42 6.61 -3.34 0.10
C PHE A 42 5.89 -2.31 0.99
N THR A 43 5.33 -1.28 0.37
CA THR A 43 4.57 -0.21 1.03
C THR A 43 3.27 0.05 0.29
N GLN A 44 2.41 0.92 0.85
CA GLN A 44 1.17 1.33 0.18
C GLN A 44 1.44 2.05 -1.14
N GLU A 45 2.53 2.82 -1.24
CA GLU A 45 2.95 3.48 -2.48
C GLU A 45 3.33 2.45 -3.55
N VAL A 46 4.06 1.39 -3.15
CA VAL A 46 4.39 0.29 -4.06
C VAL A 46 3.13 -0.45 -4.50
N ALA A 47 2.17 -0.68 -3.60
CA ALA A 47 0.89 -1.28 -3.96
C ALA A 47 0.13 -0.43 -5.00
N LYS A 48 0.12 0.91 -4.83
CA LYS A 48 -0.48 1.85 -5.81
C LYS A 48 0.25 1.82 -7.16
N GLU A 49 1.56 1.75 -7.15
CA GLU A 49 2.37 1.60 -8.37
C GLU A 49 1.98 0.31 -9.10
N LEU A 50 1.97 -0.82 -8.40
CA LEU A 50 1.65 -2.12 -8.99
C LEU A 50 0.19 -2.23 -9.46
N SER A 51 -0.74 -1.53 -8.84
CA SER A 51 -2.15 -1.53 -9.26
C SER A 51 -2.39 -0.89 -10.63
N GLN A 52 -1.41 -0.21 -11.21
CA GLN A 52 -1.47 0.40 -12.53
C GLN A 52 -0.95 -0.53 -13.65
N GLU A 53 -0.34 -1.66 -13.28
CA GLU A 53 0.12 -2.65 -14.26
C GLU A 53 -1.06 -3.48 -14.79
N GLU A 54 -0.91 -4.02 -16.01
CA GLU A 54 -1.94 -4.88 -16.61
C GLU A 54 -1.90 -6.28 -16.01
N ASP A 55 -0.69 -6.83 -15.92
CA ASP A 55 -0.42 -8.14 -15.35
C ASP A 55 0.77 -8.09 -14.38
N LEU A 56 0.65 -8.82 -13.28
CA LEU A 56 1.72 -9.05 -12.32
C LEU A 56 2.08 -10.54 -12.29
N ILE A 57 3.34 -10.86 -12.47
CA ILE A 57 3.88 -12.20 -12.32
C ILE A 57 4.77 -12.23 -11.09
N PHE A 58 4.44 -13.06 -10.10
CA PHE A 58 5.25 -13.23 -8.89
C PHE A 58 6.14 -14.47 -9.02
N LEU A 59 7.44 -14.27 -8.95
CA LEU A 59 8.42 -15.33 -8.91
C LEU A 59 8.73 -15.68 -7.45
N CYS A 60 8.29 -16.87 -7.04
CA CYS A 60 8.46 -17.39 -5.68
C CYS A 60 9.60 -18.41 -5.68
N GLY A 61 10.73 -18.05 -5.08
CA GLY A 61 11.87 -18.95 -4.94
C GLY A 61 11.64 -20.00 -3.85
N HIS A 62 12.14 -21.20 -4.08
CA HIS A 62 12.21 -22.32 -3.14
C HIS A 62 13.65 -22.79 -2.92
N TYR A 63 13.87 -23.57 -1.86
CA TYR A 63 15.16 -24.15 -1.54
C TYR A 63 16.28 -23.11 -1.42
N GLU A 64 17.37 -23.30 -2.14
CA GLU A 64 18.56 -22.42 -2.13
C GLU A 64 18.39 -21.14 -2.97
N GLY A 65 17.26 -20.98 -3.67
CA GLY A 65 16.97 -19.81 -4.50
C GLY A 65 16.95 -20.09 -6.00
N ILE A 66 17.06 -19.02 -6.78
CA ILE A 66 17.04 -19.02 -8.25
C ILE A 66 18.40 -18.54 -8.74
N ASP A 67 18.86 -19.06 -9.88
CA ASP A 67 20.13 -18.62 -10.51
C ASP A 67 20.07 -17.10 -10.74
N GLU A 68 21.04 -16.39 -10.18
CA GLU A 68 21.11 -14.92 -10.22
C GLU A 68 21.11 -14.38 -11.65
N ARG A 69 21.76 -15.08 -12.58
CA ARG A 69 21.78 -14.69 -14.00
C ARG A 69 20.40 -14.72 -14.64
N ALA A 70 19.54 -15.65 -14.22
CA ALA A 70 18.16 -15.71 -14.68
C ALA A 70 17.33 -14.55 -14.10
N LEU A 71 17.57 -14.20 -12.85
CA LEU A 71 16.93 -13.06 -12.20
C LEU A 71 17.34 -11.73 -12.84
N GLU A 72 18.63 -11.54 -13.10
CA GLU A 72 19.16 -10.33 -13.76
C GLU A 72 18.61 -10.14 -15.18
N LEU A 73 18.30 -11.24 -15.88
CA LEU A 73 17.79 -11.19 -17.24
C LEU A 73 16.26 -10.95 -17.30
N GLU A 74 15.51 -11.53 -16.36
CA GLU A 74 14.06 -11.64 -16.51
C GLU A 74 13.28 -10.82 -15.46
N ALA A 75 13.81 -10.61 -14.25
CA ALA A 75 13.08 -9.90 -13.20
C ALA A 75 13.07 -8.38 -13.45
N ASP A 76 11.87 -7.79 -13.44
CA ASP A 76 11.71 -6.34 -13.55
C ASP A 76 11.85 -5.65 -12.20
N ASP A 77 11.53 -6.35 -11.10
CA ASP A 77 11.54 -5.78 -9.75
C ASP A 77 11.85 -6.86 -8.69
N TYR A 78 12.39 -6.41 -7.57
CA TYR A 78 12.65 -7.22 -6.39
C TYR A 78 11.91 -6.59 -5.21
N ILE A 79 11.02 -7.34 -4.55
CA ILE A 79 10.20 -6.82 -3.45
C ILE A 79 10.35 -7.70 -2.22
N SER A 80 10.58 -7.02 -1.09
CA SER A 80 10.61 -7.61 0.26
C SER A 80 9.34 -7.25 1.02
N LEU A 81 8.72 -8.25 1.68
CA LEU A 81 7.59 -8.00 2.57
C LEU A 81 8.02 -7.37 3.90
N GLY A 82 9.30 -7.49 4.28
CA GLY A 82 9.87 -6.96 5.52
C GLY A 82 11.15 -7.68 5.92
N ASP A 83 11.76 -7.23 7.01
CA ASP A 83 13.04 -7.72 7.53
C ASP A 83 12.87 -9.01 8.36
N PHE A 84 12.31 -10.05 7.74
CA PHE A 84 12.15 -11.39 8.32
C PHE A 84 12.16 -12.45 7.23
N VAL A 85 12.44 -13.68 7.61
CA VAL A 85 12.55 -14.81 6.67
C VAL A 85 11.31 -15.69 6.74
N LEU A 86 10.78 -16.05 5.58
CA LEU A 86 9.69 -17.01 5.37
C LEU A 86 10.20 -18.25 4.65
N THR A 87 9.43 -19.33 4.66
CA THR A 87 9.80 -20.61 4.03
C THR A 87 9.76 -20.56 2.49
N GLY A 88 9.07 -19.56 1.91
CA GLY A 88 8.92 -19.38 0.45
C GLY A 88 8.28 -18.05 0.10
N GLY A 89 8.19 -17.75 -1.18
CA GLY A 89 7.63 -16.50 -1.71
C GLY A 89 6.10 -16.47 -1.82
N GLU A 90 5.40 -17.58 -1.58
CA GLU A 90 3.96 -17.68 -1.81
C GLU A 90 3.15 -16.81 -0.84
N LEU A 91 3.50 -16.80 0.44
CA LEU A 91 2.83 -15.94 1.44
C LEU A 91 3.04 -14.46 1.14
N PRO A 92 4.26 -13.98 0.87
CA PRO A 92 4.47 -12.62 0.37
C PRO A 92 3.64 -12.30 -0.88
N ALA A 93 3.60 -13.21 -1.85
CA ALA A 93 2.80 -13.02 -3.07
C ALA A 93 1.31 -12.79 -2.75
N ILE A 94 0.73 -13.61 -1.88
CA ILE A 94 -0.67 -13.48 -1.47
C ILE A 94 -0.90 -12.15 -0.75
N CYS A 95 -0.01 -11.73 0.15
CA CYS A 95 -0.12 -10.44 0.84
C CYS A 95 -0.08 -9.26 -0.13
N ILE A 96 0.84 -9.30 -1.11
CA ILE A 96 0.97 -8.24 -2.11
C ILE A 96 -0.25 -8.24 -3.03
N MET A 97 -0.70 -9.40 -3.50
CA MET A 97 -1.89 -9.52 -4.34
C MET A 97 -3.14 -8.95 -3.66
N ASP A 98 -3.36 -9.26 -2.38
CA ASP A 98 -4.49 -8.71 -1.63
C ASP A 98 -4.41 -7.19 -1.54
N ALA A 99 -3.26 -6.64 -1.16
CA ALA A 99 -3.06 -5.20 -1.04
C ALA A 99 -3.22 -4.46 -2.37
N VAL A 100 -2.73 -5.03 -3.48
CA VAL A 100 -2.86 -4.46 -4.83
C VAL A 100 -4.29 -4.56 -5.34
N ALA A 101 -4.95 -5.73 -5.18
CA ALA A 101 -6.31 -5.96 -5.65
C ALA A 101 -7.32 -4.99 -5.04
N ARG A 102 -7.14 -4.60 -3.78
CA ARG A 102 -7.98 -3.59 -3.10
C ARG A 102 -7.94 -2.21 -3.75
N LEU A 103 -6.87 -1.91 -4.51
CA LEU A 103 -6.67 -0.63 -5.21
C LEU A 103 -7.17 -0.67 -6.66
N VAL A 104 -7.54 -1.84 -7.16
CA VAL A 104 -8.10 -1.98 -8.51
C VAL A 104 -9.58 -1.57 -8.48
N PRO A 105 -10.02 -0.64 -9.36
CA PRO A 105 -11.41 -0.20 -9.40
C PRO A 105 -12.40 -1.36 -9.58
N GLY A 106 -13.47 -1.35 -8.79
CA GLY A 106 -14.53 -2.36 -8.85
C GLY A 106 -14.26 -3.67 -8.11
N VAL A 107 -13.09 -3.85 -7.49
CA VAL A 107 -12.79 -5.02 -6.65
C VAL A 107 -13.47 -4.89 -5.27
N LEU A 108 -13.41 -3.71 -4.66
CA LEU A 108 -14.14 -3.42 -3.43
C LEU A 108 -15.52 -2.84 -3.75
N SER A 109 -16.52 -3.23 -2.96
CA SER A 109 -17.92 -2.79 -3.14
C SER A 109 -18.14 -1.31 -2.83
N ASN A 110 -17.17 -0.62 -2.22
CA ASN A 110 -17.24 0.78 -1.84
C ASN A 110 -15.90 1.46 -2.07
N ASP A 111 -15.76 2.16 -3.18
CA ASP A 111 -14.54 2.88 -3.57
C ASP A 111 -14.19 4.03 -2.61
N GLU A 112 -15.18 4.56 -1.85
CA GLU A 112 -14.94 5.59 -0.84
C GLU A 112 -14.21 5.04 0.41
N SER A 113 -14.26 3.71 0.65
CA SER A 113 -13.60 3.10 1.81
C SER A 113 -12.09 3.20 1.73
N ALA A 114 -11.52 3.10 0.54
CA ALA A 114 -10.07 3.12 0.34
C ALA A 114 -9.43 4.48 0.68
N SER A 115 -10.19 5.58 0.57
CA SER A 115 -9.69 6.94 0.83
C SER A 115 -9.53 7.28 2.31
N ASP A 116 -10.22 6.58 3.20
CA ASP A 116 -10.21 6.81 4.64
C ASP A 116 -9.36 5.77 5.41
N GLU A 117 -8.73 4.83 4.71
CA GLU A 117 -7.92 3.75 5.31
C GLU A 117 -6.54 4.24 5.77
N SER A 118 -5.89 3.40 6.58
CA SER A 118 -4.52 3.66 7.06
C SER A 118 -3.55 3.78 5.89
N PHE A 119 -2.55 4.67 6.06
CA PHE A 119 -1.50 5.04 5.11
C PHE A 119 -1.94 5.99 3.98
N GLU A 120 -3.22 6.27 3.82
CA GLU A 120 -3.64 7.39 2.97
C GLU A 120 -3.26 8.72 3.63
N GLY A 121 -2.56 9.59 2.86
CA GLY A 121 -2.05 10.86 3.39
C GLY A 121 -1.12 10.73 4.60
N ASN A 122 -0.41 9.60 4.73
CA ASN A 122 0.50 9.28 5.83
C ASN A 122 -0.17 9.25 7.22
N THR A 123 -1.45 8.92 7.29
CA THR A 123 -2.18 8.81 8.56
C THR A 123 -2.64 7.37 8.83
N LEU A 124 -2.83 7.04 10.12
CA LEU A 124 -3.55 5.85 10.54
C LEU A 124 -5.05 6.13 10.56
N GLU A 125 -5.83 5.10 10.34
CA GLU A 125 -7.29 5.18 10.46
C GLU A 125 -7.72 5.56 11.88
N TYR A 126 -8.83 6.30 11.98
CA TYR A 126 -9.48 6.66 13.23
C TYR A 126 -10.07 5.44 13.96
N PRO A 127 -10.35 5.52 15.29
CA PRO A 127 -10.92 4.40 16.03
C PRO A 127 -12.34 4.07 15.56
N GLN A 128 -12.59 2.80 15.32
CA GLN A 128 -13.90 2.27 14.95
C GLN A 128 -14.69 1.84 16.19
N TYR A 129 -16.01 2.04 16.14
CA TYR A 129 -16.93 1.65 17.19
C TYR A 129 -18.07 0.82 16.62
N THR A 130 -18.55 -0.14 17.42
CA THR A 130 -19.68 -1.02 17.06
C THR A 130 -20.71 -1.05 18.20
N ARG A 131 -21.82 -1.71 17.98
CA ARG A 131 -22.85 -1.93 19.02
C ARG A 131 -22.34 -2.91 20.08
N PRO A 132 -22.81 -2.79 21.35
CA PRO A 132 -23.74 -1.78 21.86
C PRO A 132 -23.07 -0.42 22.11
N GLU A 133 -23.86 0.67 22.21
CA GLU A 133 -23.39 2.03 22.49
C GLU A 133 -22.59 2.12 23.79
N LYS A 134 -22.96 1.33 24.80
CA LYS A 134 -22.26 1.25 26.08
C LYS A 134 -21.82 -0.17 26.36
N PHE A 135 -20.52 -0.36 26.57
CA PHE A 135 -19.92 -1.64 26.87
C PHE A 135 -18.90 -1.53 27.99
N MET A 136 -19.08 -2.29 29.07
CA MET A 136 -18.18 -2.32 30.23
C MET A 136 -17.83 -0.94 30.82
N GLY A 137 -18.79 -0.03 30.84
CA GLY A 137 -18.62 1.34 31.34
C GLY A 137 -18.04 2.34 30.32
N MET A 138 -17.58 1.88 29.18
CA MET A 138 -17.13 2.71 28.06
C MET A 138 -18.31 3.03 27.12
N THR A 139 -18.31 4.24 26.57
CA THR A 139 -19.37 4.70 25.64
C THR A 139 -18.79 5.06 24.29
N VAL A 140 -19.58 4.87 23.24
CA VAL A 140 -19.26 5.45 21.92
C VAL A 140 -19.28 6.98 22.04
N PRO A 141 -18.32 7.70 21.44
CA PRO A 141 -18.32 9.17 21.44
C PRO A 141 -19.62 9.75 20.87
N ASP A 142 -20.22 10.71 21.60
CA ASP A 142 -21.52 11.33 21.26
C ASP A 142 -21.55 11.91 19.84
N VAL A 143 -20.40 12.44 19.36
CA VAL A 143 -20.29 13.00 18.02
C VAL A 143 -20.63 11.98 16.95
N LEU A 144 -20.30 10.71 17.15
CA LEU A 144 -20.59 9.61 16.20
C LEU A 144 -22.08 9.23 16.19
N LEU A 145 -22.80 9.53 17.27
CA LEU A 145 -24.23 9.27 17.40
C LEU A 145 -25.08 10.46 16.94
N SER A 146 -24.47 11.64 16.75
CA SER A 146 -25.16 12.90 16.45
C SER A 146 -25.82 12.99 15.08
N GLY A 147 -25.40 12.15 14.12
CA GLY A 147 -25.83 12.23 12.72
C GLY A 147 -25.26 13.42 11.92
N HIS A 148 -24.44 14.29 12.55
CA HIS A 148 -23.83 15.45 11.89
C HIS A 148 -22.57 15.06 11.12
N HIS A 149 -22.70 14.72 9.84
CA HIS A 149 -21.61 14.22 9.00
C HIS A 149 -20.35 15.10 9.03
N ALA A 150 -20.51 16.44 9.01
CA ALA A 150 -19.36 17.34 9.04
C ALA A 150 -18.56 17.23 10.35
N ASN A 151 -19.25 17.15 11.49
CA ASN A 151 -18.61 16.99 12.80
C ASN A 151 -17.97 15.61 12.94
N ILE A 152 -18.64 14.58 12.42
CA ILE A 152 -18.11 13.21 12.41
C ILE A 152 -16.83 13.16 11.57
N LYS A 153 -16.82 13.76 10.37
CA LYS A 153 -15.62 13.81 9.49
C LYS A 153 -14.47 14.56 10.17
N GLN A 154 -14.74 15.68 10.82
CA GLN A 154 -13.72 16.41 11.55
C GLN A 154 -13.18 15.60 12.73
N TRP A 155 -14.03 14.99 13.53
CA TRP A 155 -13.62 14.14 14.65
C TRP A 155 -12.76 12.97 14.19
N ARG A 156 -13.14 12.29 13.10
CA ARG A 156 -12.36 11.20 12.50
C ARG A 156 -10.96 11.67 12.11
N ARG A 157 -10.84 12.83 11.45
CA ARG A 157 -9.53 13.41 11.08
C ARG A 157 -8.69 13.71 12.34
N GLU A 158 -9.29 14.32 13.35
CA GLU A 158 -8.61 14.62 14.62
C GLU A 158 -8.10 13.36 15.32
N GLN A 159 -8.92 12.30 15.39
CA GLN A 159 -8.53 11.02 15.98
C GLN A 159 -7.43 10.31 15.16
N SER A 160 -7.50 10.38 13.86
CA SER A 160 -6.47 9.88 12.96
C SER A 160 -5.12 10.55 13.23
N LEU A 161 -5.08 11.89 13.37
CA LEU A 161 -3.87 12.65 13.69
C LEU A 161 -3.31 12.30 15.07
N ILE A 162 -4.13 12.22 16.11
CA ILE A 162 -3.71 11.81 17.46
C ILE A 162 -3.07 10.42 17.39
N ARG A 163 -3.80 9.46 16.83
CA ARG A 163 -3.34 8.06 16.73
C ARG A 163 -2.05 7.92 15.95
N THR A 164 -1.91 8.68 14.85
CA THR A 164 -0.70 8.66 14.05
C THR A 164 0.48 9.25 14.82
N ARG A 165 0.30 10.39 15.48
CA ARG A 165 1.33 11.02 16.32
C ARG A 165 1.84 10.08 17.41
N GLU A 166 0.93 9.35 18.07
CA GLU A 166 1.26 8.45 19.18
C GLU A 166 1.87 7.12 18.75
N ARG A 167 1.38 6.54 17.65
CA ARG A 167 1.69 5.16 17.26
C ARG A 167 2.68 5.06 16.12
N ARG A 168 2.71 6.07 15.24
CA ARG A 168 3.56 6.09 14.05
C ARG A 168 4.11 7.52 13.84
N PRO A 169 4.99 7.99 14.74
CA PRO A 169 5.61 9.31 14.60
C PRO A 169 6.37 9.46 13.29
N ASP A 170 6.95 8.40 12.76
CA ASP A 170 7.61 8.35 11.45
C ASP A 170 6.68 8.70 10.27
N LEU A 171 5.40 8.33 10.35
CA LEU A 171 4.38 8.73 9.38
C LEU A 171 3.92 10.16 9.67
N PHE A 172 3.73 10.52 10.94
CA PHE A 172 3.23 11.83 11.33
C PHE A 172 4.12 12.97 10.84
N GLU A 173 5.45 12.77 10.80
CA GLU A 173 6.42 13.73 10.24
C GLU A 173 6.17 14.04 8.75
N LYS A 174 5.52 13.12 8.03
CA LYS A 174 5.22 13.25 6.59
C LYS A 174 3.80 13.74 6.32
N VAL A 175 2.96 13.92 7.36
CA VAL A 175 1.56 14.32 7.19
C VAL A 175 1.48 15.76 6.70
N GLU A 176 0.74 16.00 5.64
CA GLU A 176 0.35 17.34 5.22
C GLU A 176 -0.76 17.87 6.13
N LEU A 177 -0.40 18.82 7.00
CA LEU A 177 -1.32 19.43 7.96
C LEU A 177 -1.96 20.69 7.38
N ASP A 178 -3.28 20.72 7.33
CA ASP A 178 -4.04 21.92 6.99
C ASP A 178 -4.11 22.92 8.16
N LYS A 179 -4.80 24.06 7.93
CA LYS A 179 -4.94 25.11 8.98
C LYS A 179 -5.77 24.64 10.18
N LYS A 180 -6.75 23.75 9.95
CA LYS A 180 -7.59 23.19 11.02
C LYS A 180 -6.83 22.19 11.85
N ASP A 181 -6.07 21.31 11.18
CA ASP A 181 -5.19 20.32 11.81
C ASP A 181 -4.18 21.01 12.76
N LYS A 182 -3.50 22.06 12.27
CA LYS A 182 -2.53 22.84 13.07
C LYS A 182 -3.16 23.50 14.28
N LYS A 183 -4.36 24.07 14.11
CA LYS A 183 -5.11 24.68 15.22
C LYS A 183 -5.51 23.65 16.26
N PHE A 184 -5.99 22.50 15.82
CA PHE A 184 -6.37 21.39 16.68
C PHE A 184 -5.17 20.87 17.49
N LEU A 185 -4.06 20.56 16.83
CA LEU A 185 -2.86 20.06 17.50
C LEU A 185 -2.32 21.04 18.53
N LYS A 186 -2.30 22.34 18.23
CA LYS A 186 -1.92 23.37 19.19
C LYS A 186 -2.84 23.39 20.42
N SER A 187 -4.15 23.23 20.23
CA SER A 187 -5.11 23.17 21.34
C SER A 187 -4.95 21.93 22.23
N LEU A 188 -4.38 20.83 21.70
CA LEU A 188 -4.04 19.65 22.50
C LEU A 188 -2.80 19.90 23.37
N GLU A 189 -1.75 20.50 22.83
CA GLU A 189 -0.52 20.83 23.56
C GLU A 189 -0.79 21.79 24.73
N GLU A 190 -1.70 22.77 24.52
CA GLU A 190 -2.13 23.69 25.57
C GLU A 190 -2.95 23.03 26.70
N LYS A 191 -3.54 21.86 26.48
CA LYS A 191 -4.27 21.08 27.48
C LYS A 191 -3.40 20.08 28.23
N GLU A 192 -2.29 19.67 27.65
CA GLU A 192 -1.31 18.73 28.21
C GLU A 192 -0.25 19.45 29.07
N SER A 193 -0.17 20.79 28.99
CA SER A 193 0.75 21.66 29.74
C SER A 193 0.11 22.16 31.02
#